data_67db95a27d2692ec2530eb81b06cd1aa
#
_entry.id   67db95a27d2692ec2530eb81b06cd1aa
#
_cell.length_a   1.000
_cell.length_b   1.000
_cell.length_c   1.000
_cell.angle_alpha   90.00
_cell.angle_beta   90.00
_cell.angle_gamma   90.00
#
_symmetry.space_group_name_H-M   'P 1'
#
loop_
_entity.id
_entity.type
_entity.pdbx_description
1 polymer ?
#
loop_
_entity_poly.entity_id
_entity_poly.type
_entity_poly.pdbx_seq_one_letter_code
_entity_poly.pdbx_strand_id
1 'polypeptide(L)'
;MVVDDRIRQLAAGVTRTAKTPLEETQAIYRYVIERMTYEKSTPGWGRGDTLRACEVGAGNCTDFHALFISLARARGIPARFRIGTPVPEGPEGEIPGYHCWAEFYLDGAGWVPVDASEAWKDRGRLEYFFGSYDPNRLAVSTGRDIRLVPQPANGPVNIFFHPVVEVDGKSFDGIETKFRFKDLAKTGGGPNRDAS
;
A
#
# COMPACT_ATOMS: atom_id res chain seq x y z
N MET A 1 9.97 3.68 6.28
CA MET A 1 10.39 3.93 4.87
C MET A 1 11.55 4.91 4.94
N VAL A 2 12.70 4.51 4.40
CA VAL A 2 13.96 5.23 4.54
C VAL A 2 14.36 5.84 3.20
N VAL A 3 14.95 7.05 3.22
CA VAL A 3 15.55 7.71 2.06
C VAL A 3 16.97 8.11 2.48
N ASP A 4 17.89 7.17 2.40
CA ASP A 4 19.32 7.38 2.59
C ASP A 4 20.05 7.56 1.24
N ASP A 5 21.36 7.71 1.27
CA ASP A 5 22.16 7.94 0.06
C ASP A 5 22.13 6.74 -0.89
N ARG A 6 22.05 5.51 -0.38
CA ARG A 6 21.94 4.30 -1.18
C ARG A 6 20.61 4.28 -1.96
N ILE A 7 19.51 4.62 -1.29
CA ILE A 7 18.17 4.72 -1.94
C ILE A 7 18.14 5.87 -2.94
N ARG A 8 18.80 7.02 -2.64
CA ARG A 8 18.92 8.14 -3.60
C ARG A 8 19.69 7.74 -4.86
N GLN A 9 20.83 7.08 -4.70
CA GLN A 9 21.64 6.59 -5.83
C GLN A 9 20.88 5.57 -6.67
N LEU A 10 20.19 4.62 -6.03
CA LEU A 10 19.38 3.63 -6.70
C LEU A 10 18.25 4.29 -7.49
N ALA A 11 17.50 5.21 -6.87
CA ALA A 11 16.42 5.94 -7.53
C ALA A 11 16.92 6.73 -8.75
N ALA A 12 18.06 7.44 -8.61
CA ALA A 12 18.67 8.16 -9.73
C ALA A 12 19.07 7.22 -10.88
N GLY A 13 19.61 6.05 -10.55
CA GLY A 13 19.96 5.03 -11.55
C GLY A 13 18.72 4.49 -12.29
N VAL A 14 17.68 4.15 -11.54
CA VAL A 14 16.40 3.62 -12.08
C VAL A 14 15.72 4.63 -12.99
N THR A 15 15.76 5.91 -12.63
CA THR A 15 15.04 6.98 -13.35
C THR A 15 15.91 7.77 -14.33
N ARG A 16 17.12 7.31 -14.64
CA ARG A 16 18.12 8.07 -15.42
C ARG A 16 17.66 8.54 -16.81
N THR A 17 16.71 7.85 -17.43
CA THR A 17 16.18 8.17 -18.76
C THR A 17 14.82 8.87 -18.71
N ALA A 18 14.18 8.91 -17.56
CA ALA A 18 12.90 9.54 -17.34
C ALA A 18 13.04 11.08 -17.39
N LYS A 19 12.07 11.77 -17.98
CA LYS A 19 12.06 13.23 -18.17
C LYS A 19 10.98 13.92 -17.35
N THR A 20 10.00 13.17 -16.87
CA THR A 20 8.86 13.67 -16.11
C THR A 20 8.64 12.87 -14.83
N PRO A 21 8.00 13.43 -13.80
CA PRO A 21 7.65 12.69 -12.60
C PRO A 21 6.80 11.43 -12.87
N LEU A 22 5.93 11.47 -13.88
CA LEU A 22 5.16 10.29 -14.31
C LEU A 22 6.08 9.19 -14.86
N GLU A 23 7.00 9.52 -15.74
CA GLU A 23 7.98 8.58 -16.29
C GLU A 23 8.91 8.03 -15.19
N GLU A 24 9.32 8.87 -14.22
CA GLU A 24 10.10 8.43 -13.08
C GLU A 24 9.35 7.40 -12.22
N THR A 25 8.09 7.67 -11.88
CA THR A 25 7.27 6.72 -11.10
C THR A 25 6.98 5.45 -11.87
N GLN A 26 6.80 5.52 -13.18
CA GLN A 26 6.62 4.34 -14.03
C GLN A 26 7.89 3.48 -14.09
N ALA A 27 9.07 4.10 -14.20
CA ALA A 27 10.34 3.40 -14.14
C ALA A 27 10.56 2.71 -12.78
N ILE A 28 10.25 3.41 -11.67
CA ILE A 28 10.32 2.86 -10.31
C ILE A 28 9.34 1.69 -10.15
N TYR A 29 8.12 1.82 -10.63
CA TYR A 29 7.11 0.77 -10.59
C TYR A 29 7.59 -0.52 -11.27
N ARG A 30 8.07 -0.41 -12.51
CA ARG A 30 8.62 -1.54 -13.27
C ARG A 30 9.84 -2.15 -12.57
N TYR A 31 10.76 -1.31 -12.07
CA TYR A 31 11.92 -1.77 -11.31
C TYR A 31 11.51 -2.59 -10.08
N VAL A 32 10.54 -2.12 -9.28
CA VAL A 32 10.07 -2.84 -8.09
C VAL A 32 9.50 -4.19 -8.45
N ILE A 33 8.68 -4.26 -9.51
CA ILE A 33 8.07 -5.50 -9.99
C ILE A 33 9.12 -6.50 -10.50
N GLU A 34 10.17 -6.04 -11.15
CA GLU A 34 11.24 -6.89 -11.67
C GLU A 34 12.19 -7.34 -10.56
N ARG A 35 12.48 -6.46 -9.60
CA ARG A 35 13.43 -6.70 -8.52
C ARG A 35 12.88 -7.59 -7.42
N MET A 36 11.58 -7.47 -7.12
CA MET A 36 10.94 -8.13 -5.98
C MET A 36 10.27 -9.45 -6.37
N THR A 37 10.33 -10.40 -5.46
CA THR A 37 9.54 -11.65 -5.49
C THR A 37 8.50 -11.62 -4.38
N TYR A 38 7.24 -11.93 -4.71
CA TYR A 38 6.18 -11.97 -3.69
C TYR A 38 6.28 -13.28 -2.90
N GLU A 39 6.73 -13.19 -1.68
CA GLU A 39 6.84 -14.33 -0.77
C GLU A 39 6.71 -13.91 0.70
N LYS A 40 6.43 -14.89 1.57
CA LYS A 40 6.20 -14.70 2.99
C LYS A 40 7.01 -15.67 3.85
N SER A 41 8.16 -16.13 3.35
CA SER A 41 9.03 -17.09 4.05
C SER A 41 10.34 -16.50 4.54
N THR A 42 10.90 -15.50 3.86
CA THR A 42 12.15 -14.86 4.25
C THR A 42 12.02 -14.05 5.55
N PRO A 43 12.94 -14.22 6.52
CA PRO A 43 12.87 -13.50 7.78
C PRO A 43 12.71 -11.99 7.62
N GLY A 44 11.78 -11.40 8.37
CA GLY A 44 11.52 -9.95 8.35
C GLY A 44 10.60 -9.46 7.23
N TRP A 45 9.99 -10.37 6.44
CA TRP A 45 8.96 -9.99 5.47
C TRP A 45 7.77 -9.28 6.15
N GLY A 46 7.06 -8.45 5.40
CA GLY A 46 5.85 -7.77 5.86
C GLY A 46 6.08 -6.56 6.77
N ARG A 47 7.31 -6.28 7.17
CA ARG A 47 7.63 -5.11 7.98
C ARG A 47 7.71 -3.82 7.18
N GLY A 48 7.84 -3.91 5.85
CA GLY A 48 8.06 -2.78 4.97
C GLY A 48 9.35 -2.02 5.28
N ASP A 49 10.39 -2.75 5.62
CA ASP A 49 11.74 -2.24 5.73
C ASP A 49 12.32 -2.07 4.32
N THR A 50 12.54 -0.81 3.92
CA THR A 50 13.02 -0.46 2.59
C THR A 50 14.38 -1.05 2.28
N LEU A 51 15.31 -1.00 3.24
CA LEU A 51 16.68 -1.48 3.02
C LEU A 51 16.69 -2.99 2.85
N ARG A 52 15.94 -3.69 3.71
CA ARG A 52 15.76 -5.14 3.58
C ARG A 52 15.11 -5.50 2.23
N ALA A 53 14.03 -4.83 1.84
CA ALA A 53 13.36 -5.08 0.56
C ALA A 53 14.32 -4.87 -0.62
N CYS A 54 15.15 -3.84 -0.57
CA CYS A 54 16.19 -3.56 -1.57
C CYS A 54 17.27 -4.65 -1.62
N GLU A 55 17.73 -5.15 -0.47
CA GLU A 55 18.78 -6.16 -0.38
C GLU A 55 18.30 -7.55 -0.77
N VAL A 56 17.24 -8.00 -0.12
CA VAL A 56 16.71 -9.36 -0.26
C VAL A 56 15.93 -9.52 -1.56
N GLY A 57 15.21 -8.48 -1.99
CA GLY A 57 14.38 -8.53 -3.19
C GLY A 57 13.17 -9.46 -3.04
N ALA A 58 12.66 -9.61 -1.81
CA ALA A 58 11.54 -10.49 -1.55
C ALA A 58 10.71 -9.99 -0.35
N GLY A 59 9.40 -10.24 -0.40
CA GLY A 59 8.47 -9.87 0.66
C GLY A 59 7.02 -9.84 0.18
N ASN A 60 6.13 -9.28 0.99
CA ASN A 60 4.72 -9.12 0.66
C ASN A 60 4.40 -7.71 0.11
N CYS A 61 3.10 -7.39 -0.02
CA CYS A 61 2.63 -6.07 -0.47
C CYS A 61 3.25 -4.91 0.32
N THR A 62 3.48 -5.07 1.63
CA THR A 62 4.07 -4.01 2.47
C THR A 62 5.51 -3.70 2.04
N ASP A 63 6.30 -4.72 1.73
CA ASP A 63 7.71 -4.58 1.33
C ASP A 63 7.84 -4.00 -0.09
N PHE A 64 7.00 -4.46 -1.03
CA PHE A 64 6.91 -3.89 -2.39
C PHE A 64 6.65 -2.39 -2.36
N HIS A 65 5.63 -1.99 -1.61
CA HIS A 65 5.22 -0.58 -1.57
C HIS A 65 6.14 0.29 -0.71
N ALA A 66 6.81 -0.27 0.30
CA ALA A 66 7.86 0.45 1.02
C ALA A 66 9.03 0.81 0.10
N LEU A 67 9.46 -0.11 -0.75
CA LEU A 67 10.53 0.14 -1.73
C LEU A 67 10.07 1.19 -2.77
N PHE A 68 8.88 1.02 -3.35
CA PHE A 68 8.33 1.99 -4.31
C PHE A 68 8.27 3.41 -3.73
N ILE A 69 7.68 3.56 -2.54
CA ILE A 69 7.51 4.87 -1.89
C ILE A 69 8.84 5.52 -1.56
N SER A 70 9.82 4.74 -1.11
CA SER A 70 11.15 5.28 -0.78
C SER A 70 11.89 5.76 -2.02
N LEU A 71 11.81 5.02 -3.13
CA LEU A 71 12.40 5.44 -4.41
C LEU A 71 11.70 6.68 -4.99
N ALA A 72 10.37 6.75 -4.96
CA ALA A 72 9.61 7.92 -5.40
C ALA A 72 9.97 9.16 -4.58
N ARG A 73 10.01 9.04 -3.25
CA ARG A 73 10.40 10.12 -2.35
C ARG A 73 11.86 10.55 -2.54
N ALA A 74 12.76 9.63 -2.88
CA ALA A 74 14.14 9.94 -3.20
C ALA A 74 14.26 10.81 -4.48
N ARG A 75 13.27 10.77 -5.36
CA ARG A 75 13.14 11.64 -6.55
C ARG A 75 12.36 12.93 -6.29
N GLY A 76 11.97 13.18 -5.03
CA GLY A 76 11.16 14.36 -4.68
C GLY A 76 9.67 14.20 -4.97
N ILE A 77 9.22 13.02 -5.40
CA ILE A 77 7.81 12.76 -5.72
C ILE A 77 7.10 12.36 -4.42
N PRO A 78 6.08 13.11 -3.97
CA PRO A 78 5.32 12.74 -2.79
C PRO A 78 4.65 11.38 -3.02
N ALA A 79 4.82 10.47 -2.07
CA ALA A 79 4.21 9.15 -2.13
C ALA A 79 3.79 8.70 -0.74
N ARG A 80 2.68 7.94 -0.65
CA ARG A 80 2.11 7.50 0.62
C ARG A 80 1.67 6.05 0.58
N PHE A 81 1.65 5.45 1.75
CA PHE A 81 1.21 4.08 1.96
C PHE A 81 -0.29 4.05 2.27
N ARG A 82 -0.99 3.13 1.67
CA ARG A 82 -2.40 2.84 1.95
C ARG A 82 -2.54 1.39 2.40
N ILE A 83 -3.35 1.19 3.43
CA ILE A 83 -3.75 -0.16 3.84
C ILE A 83 -5.26 -0.25 3.93
N GLY A 84 -5.76 -1.38 3.57
CA GLY A 84 -7.18 -1.71 3.57
C GLY A 84 -7.37 -3.18 3.26
N THR A 85 -8.44 -3.50 2.56
CA THR A 85 -8.76 -4.86 2.20
C THR A 85 -9.50 -4.92 0.87
N PRO A 86 -9.29 -5.95 0.05
CA PRO A 86 -10.23 -6.29 -0.99
C PRO A 86 -11.51 -6.85 -0.34
N VAL A 87 -12.65 -6.37 -0.79
CA VAL A 87 -13.95 -6.93 -0.42
C VAL A 87 -14.25 -8.05 -1.41
N PRO A 88 -14.43 -9.31 -0.97
CA PRO A 88 -14.75 -10.41 -1.86
C PRO A 88 -16.05 -10.18 -2.63
N GLU A 89 -16.20 -10.89 -3.75
CA GLU A 89 -17.45 -10.87 -4.50
C GLU A 89 -18.56 -11.57 -3.73
N GLY A 90 -19.81 -11.09 -3.91
CA GLY A 90 -20.99 -11.65 -3.27
C GLY A 90 -21.73 -10.63 -2.40
N PRO A 91 -22.96 -10.96 -1.97
CA PRO A 91 -23.80 -10.04 -1.19
C PRO A 91 -23.36 -9.93 0.28
N GLU A 92 -22.64 -10.91 0.80
CA GLU A 92 -22.09 -10.93 2.15
C GLU A 92 -20.96 -11.97 2.25
N GLY A 93 -20.06 -11.80 3.23
CA GLY A 93 -18.96 -12.72 3.45
C GLY A 93 -17.96 -12.26 4.51
N GLU A 94 -16.92 -13.05 4.67
CA GLU A 94 -15.77 -12.69 5.51
C GLU A 94 -14.65 -12.07 4.67
N ILE A 95 -13.98 -11.09 5.25
CA ILE A 95 -12.80 -10.45 4.66
C ILE A 95 -11.57 -11.25 5.09
N PRO A 96 -10.84 -11.87 4.15
CA PRO A 96 -9.78 -12.85 4.49
C PRO A 96 -8.51 -12.20 5.06
N GLY A 97 -8.37 -10.88 4.99
CA GLY A 97 -7.20 -10.18 5.50
C GLY A 97 -7.00 -8.81 4.88
N TYR A 98 -5.86 -8.21 5.20
CA TYR A 98 -5.50 -6.90 4.66
C TYR A 98 -4.76 -6.99 3.33
N HIS A 99 -4.83 -5.90 2.60
CA HIS A 99 -3.97 -5.61 1.46
C HIS A 99 -3.48 -4.16 1.55
N CYS A 100 -2.32 -3.89 1.00
CA CYS A 100 -1.80 -2.53 0.94
C CYS A 100 -1.33 -2.18 -0.47
N TRP A 101 -1.34 -0.88 -0.76
CA TRP A 101 -0.88 -0.30 -2.01
C TRP A 101 -0.19 1.02 -1.74
N ALA A 102 0.34 1.65 -2.77
CA ALA A 102 0.89 2.99 -2.68
C ALA A 102 0.06 3.98 -3.50
N GLU A 103 0.22 5.25 -3.17
CA GLU A 103 -0.22 6.36 -4.01
C GLU A 103 0.94 7.34 -4.14
N PHE A 104 1.13 7.91 -5.32
CA PHE A 104 2.06 9.00 -5.57
C PHE A 104 1.31 10.21 -6.09
N TYR A 105 1.87 11.40 -5.87
CA TYR A 105 1.22 12.65 -6.24
C TYR A 105 1.79 13.21 -7.53
N LEU A 106 0.91 13.59 -8.43
CA LEU A 106 1.25 14.33 -9.64
C LEU A 106 0.46 15.64 -9.68
N ASP A 107 1.14 16.72 -10.03
CA ASP A 107 0.49 18.00 -10.27
C ASP A 107 -0.56 17.86 -11.38
N GLY A 108 -1.75 18.40 -11.14
CA GLY A 108 -2.88 18.32 -12.05
C GLY A 108 -3.69 17.01 -12.00
N ALA A 109 -3.12 15.89 -11.50
CA ALA A 109 -3.83 14.63 -11.35
C ALA A 109 -4.16 14.28 -9.88
N GLY A 110 -3.41 14.82 -8.93
CA GLY A 110 -3.57 14.49 -7.51
C GLY A 110 -2.91 13.16 -7.14
N TRP A 111 -3.52 12.44 -6.22
CA TRP A 111 -3.01 11.14 -5.74
C TRP A 111 -3.38 10.02 -6.71
N VAL A 112 -2.36 9.44 -7.33
CA VAL A 112 -2.47 8.36 -8.32
C VAL A 112 -2.13 7.04 -7.62
N PRO A 113 -3.02 6.03 -7.66
CA PRO A 113 -2.76 4.75 -7.02
C PRO A 113 -1.81 3.87 -7.84
N VAL A 114 -1.09 3.00 -7.13
CA VAL A 114 -0.21 2.00 -7.74
C VAL A 114 -0.16 0.74 -6.88
N ASP A 115 -0.26 -0.42 -7.52
CA ASP A 115 -0.17 -1.71 -6.86
C ASP A 115 0.86 -2.63 -7.52
N ALA A 116 2.11 -2.45 -7.13
CA ALA A 116 3.22 -3.23 -7.66
C ALA A 116 3.14 -4.72 -7.28
N SER A 117 2.51 -5.06 -6.16
CA SER A 117 2.40 -6.44 -5.71
C SER A 117 1.33 -7.24 -6.46
N GLU A 118 0.20 -6.64 -6.80
CA GLU A 118 -0.81 -7.28 -7.64
C GLU A 118 -0.33 -7.38 -9.10
N ALA A 119 0.33 -6.36 -9.61
CA ALA A 119 0.98 -6.42 -10.93
C ALA A 119 2.06 -7.49 -11.02
N TRP A 120 2.77 -7.77 -9.93
CA TRP A 120 3.73 -8.86 -9.85
C TRP A 120 3.04 -10.23 -9.96
N LYS A 121 1.89 -10.40 -9.31
CA LYS A 121 1.10 -11.63 -9.33
C LYS A 121 0.42 -11.87 -10.68
N ASP A 122 -0.03 -10.79 -11.31
CA ASP A 122 -0.69 -10.83 -12.64
C ASP A 122 -0.01 -9.84 -13.60
N ARG A 123 0.99 -10.35 -14.31
CA ARG A 123 1.75 -9.57 -15.30
C ARG A 123 0.90 -9.10 -16.48
N GLY A 124 -0.20 -9.74 -16.76
CA GLY A 124 -1.15 -9.34 -17.80
C GLY A 124 -1.88 -8.03 -17.46
N ARG A 125 -1.95 -7.68 -16.18
CA ARG A 125 -2.61 -6.47 -15.69
C ARG A 125 -1.62 -5.38 -15.23
N LEU A 126 -0.37 -5.44 -15.66
CA LEU A 126 0.70 -4.53 -15.24
C LEU A 126 0.32 -3.06 -15.46
N GLU A 127 -0.19 -2.69 -16.63
CA GLU A 127 -0.59 -1.33 -16.94
C GLU A 127 -1.84 -0.88 -16.16
N TYR A 128 -2.74 -1.81 -15.84
CA TYR A 128 -3.94 -1.54 -15.05
C TYR A 128 -3.59 -1.11 -13.62
N PHE A 129 -2.64 -1.77 -12.97
CA PHE A 129 -2.23 -1.47 -11.60
C PHE A 129 -1.29 -0.26 -11.46
N PHE A 130 -0.99 0.43 -12.56
CA PHE A 130 -0.34 1.72 -12.56
C PHE A 130 -1.37 2.82 -12.91
N GLY A 131 -1.95 3.43 -11.91
CA GLY A 131 -2.99 4.46 -12.05
C GLY A 131 -4.38 4.01 -11.62
N SER A 132 -4.60 2.71 -11.38
CA SER A 132 -5.87 2.19 -10.90
C SER A 132 -5.71 0.95 -10.01
N TYR A 133 -6.79 0.54 -9.39
CA TYR A 133 -6.93 -0.71 -8.65
C TYR A 133 -8.40 -1.17 -8.71
N ASP A 134 -8.63 -2.41 -8.31
CA ASP A 134 -9.97 -3.00 -8.35
C ASP A 134 -10.97 -2.20 -7.49
N PRO A 135 -12.21 -1.98 -7.97
CA PRO A 135 -13.18 -1.08 -7.32
C PRO A 135 -13.67 -1.58 -5.96
N ASN A 136 -13.57 -2.88 -5.71
CA ASN A 136 -13.98 -3.51 -4.46
C ASN A 136 -12.89 -3.46 -3.36
N ARG A 137 -12.19 -2.35 -3.24
CA ARG A 137 -11.20 -2.11 -2.17
C ARG A 137 -11.72 -1.09 -1.16
N LEU A 138 -11.66 -1.47 0.10
CA LEU A 138 -11.92 -0.58 1.23
C LEU A 138 -10.60 -0.11 1.83
N ALA A 139 -10.33 1.19 1.79
CA ALA A 139 -9.18 1.78 2.46
C ALA A 139 -9.50 2.01 3.94
N VAL A 140 -8.61 1.59 4.83
CA VAL A 140 -8.76 1.71 6.29
C VAL A 140 -7.87 2.81 6.84
N SER A 141 -6.58 2.82 6.50
CA SER A 141 -5.68 3.86 6.99
C SER A 141 -4.62 4.27 5.96
N THR A 142 -4.00 5.42 6.23
CA THR A 142 -2.96 6.02 5.38
C THR A 142 -1.70 6.26 6.19
N GLY A 143 -0.57 5.91 5.63
CA GLY A 143 0.73 6.11 6.28
C GLY A 143 1.22 4.87 7.02
N ARG A 144 2.37 5.03 7.65
CA ARG A 144 3.04 4.04 8.51
C ARG A 144 3.63 4.76 9.71
N ASP A 145 3.99 4.00 10.73
CA ASP A 145 4.48 4.55 11.99
C ASP A 145 3.48 5.56 12.57
N ILE A 146 2.21 5.14 12.62
CA ILE A 146 1.05 5.98 12.95
C ILE A 146 1.03 6.20 14.46
N ARG A 147 0.98 7.47 14.86
CA ARG A 147 0.82 7.87 16.27
C ARG A 147 -0.66 7.89 16.60
N LEU A 148 -1.10 6.96 17.40
CA LEU A 148 -2.47 6.93 17.93
C LEU A 148 -2.62 7.84 19.14
N VAL A 149 -3.85 8.21 19.44
CA VAL A 149 -4.20 8.99 20.66
C VAL A 149 -5.34 8.24 21.37
N PRO A 150 -5.10 7.75 22.60
CA PRO A 150 -3.83 7.77 23.33
C PRO A 150 -2.74 6.96 22.65
N GLN A 151 -1.47 7.29 22.91
CA GLN A 151 -0.36 6.57 22.35
C GLN A 151 -0.20 5.21 23.04
N PRO A 152 -0.09 4.10 22.27
CA PRO A 152 0.21 2.79 22.80
C PRO A 152 1.58 2.73 23.52
N ALA A 153 1.71 1.84 24.50
CA ALA A 153 2.94 1.65 25.26
C ALA A 153 4.15 1.31 24.37
N ASN A 154 3.93 0.56 23.30
CA ASN A 154 4.96 0.21 22.32
C ASN A 154 5.23 1.31 21.27
N GLY A 155 4.66 2.51 21.45
CA GLY A 155 4.88 3.64 20.55
C GLY A 155 4.02 3.59 19.28
N PRO A 156 4.50 4.22 18.17
CA PRO A 156 3.76 4.28 16.92
C PRO A 156 3.48 2.90 16.33
N VAL A 157 2.31 2.76 15.73
CA VAL A 157 1.88 1.52 15.06
C VAL A 157 2.41 1.49 13.64
N ASN A 158 3.14 0.43 13.27
CA ASN A 158 3.74 0.33 11.94
C ASN A 158 2.71 0.43 10.82
N ILE A 159 1.62 -0.33 10.92
CA ILE A 159 0.44 -0.29 10.06
C ILE A 159 -0.81 -0.37 10.93
N PHE A 160 -1.87 0.34 10.56
CA PHE A 160 -3.10 0.36 11.34
C PHE A 160 -4.24 -0.24 10.52
N PHE A 161 -4.47 -1.52 10.75
CA PHE A 161 -5.57 -2.29 10.17
C PHE A 161 -6.35 -3.06 11.25
N HIS A 162 -5.63 -3.67 12.20
CA HIS A 162 -6.21 -4.35 13.34
C HIS A 162 -6.30 -3.41 14.55
N PRO A 163 -7.23 -3.63 15.48
CA PRO A 163 -7.26 -2.94 16.76
C PRO A 163 -5.94 -3.10 17.52
N VAL A 164 -5.52 -2.06 18.22
CA VAL A 164 -4.43 -2.11 19.18
C VAL A 164 -5.04 -2.30 20.56
N VAL A 165 -4.62 -3.34 21.26
CA VAL A 165 -5.18 -3.68 22.57
C VAL A 165 -4.07 -3.70 23.61
N GLU A 166 -4.36 -3.11 24.76
CA GLU A 166 -3.49 -3.09 25.92
C GLU A 166 -4.27 -3.54 27.15
N VAL A 167 -3.62 -4.31 28.00
CA VAL A 167 -4.12 -4.73 29.30
C VAL A 167 -3.10 -4.31 30.35
N ASP A 168 -3.52 -3.53 31.34
CA ASP A 168 -2.65 -2.98 32.39
C ASP A 168 -1.41 -2.25 31.82
N GLY A 169 -1.61 -1.47 30.73
CA GLY A 169 -0.56 -0.70 30.08
C GLY A 169 0.47 -1.52 29.31
N LYS A 170 0.18 -2.78 29.01
CA LYS A 170 1.02 -3.67 28.20
C LYS A 170 0.29 -4.11 26.96
N SER A 171 1.01 -4.18 25.82
CA SER A 171 0.46 -4.72 24.57
C SER A 171 -0.09 -6.14 24.78
N PHE A 172 -1.27 -6.39 24.26
CA PHE A 172 -1.94 -7.68 24.33
C PHE A 172 -2.26 -8.18 22.92
N ASP A 173 -1.55 -9.22 22.49
CA ASP A 173 -1.65 -9.79 21.15
C ASP A 173 -2.64 -10.98 21.06
N GLY A 174 -3.26 -11.36 22.20
CA GLY A 174 -4.16 -12.52 22.31
C GLY A 174 -5.59 -12.26 21.82
N ILE A 175 -5.79 -11.35 20.84
CA ILE A 175 -7.09 -11.06 20.25
C ILE A 175 -7.24 -11.69 18.87
N GLU A 176 -8.44 -12.18 18.58
CA GLU A 176 -8.84 -12.58 17.24
C GLU A 176 -9.75 -11.51 16.66
N THR A 177 -9.44 -11.06 15.43
CA THR A 177 -10.24 -10.07 14.73
C THR A 177 -10.85 -10.69 13.48
N LYS A 178 -12.18 -10.63 13.34
CA LYS A 178 -12.91 -11.07 12.16
C LYS A 178 -13.65 -9.89 11.54
N PHE A 179 -13.42 -9.67 10.26
CA PHE A 179 -14.13 -8.67 9.49
C PHE A 179 -15.14 -9.34 8.58
N ARG A 180 -16.34 -8.79 8.51
CA ARG A 180 -17.40 -9.24 7.63
C ARG A 180 -17.95 -8.06 6.86
N PHE A 181 -18.47 -8.32 5.68
CA PHE A 181 -19.18 -7.33 4.88
C PHE A 181 -20.57 -7.86 4.52
N LYS A 182 -21.47 -6.94 4.25
CA LYS A 182 -22.79 -7.19 3.71
C LYS A 182 -23.21 -6.03 2.84
N ASP A 183 -23.67 -6.35 1.64
CA ASP A 183 -24.25 -5.35 0.74
C ASP A 183 -25.52 -4.77 1.35
N LEU A 184 -25.62 -3.47 1.34
CA LEU A 184 -26.87 -2.81 1.69
C LEU A 184 -27.85 -2.96 0.52
N ALA A 185 -29.08 -3.37 0.81
CA ALA A 185 -30.13 -3.33 -0.17
C ALA A 185 -30.21 -1.91 -0.74
N LYS A 186 -30.27 -1.77 -2.08
CA LYS A 186 -30.53 -0.47 -2.70
C LYS A 186 -31.86 0.05 -2.14
N THR A 187 -31.82 0.99 -1.20
CA THR A 187 -32.99 1.75 -0.82
C THR A 187 -33.49 2.48 -2.06
N GLY A 188 -34.68 2.08 -2.54
CA GLY A 188 -35.24 2.56 -3.78
C GLY A 188 -35.27 4.07 -3.87
N GLY A 189 -34.80 4.61 -5.02
CA GLY A 189 -35.23 5.88 -5.57
C GLY A 189 -34.80 7.15 -4.85
N GLY A 190 -33.53 7.54 -4.94
CA GLY A 190 -33.21 8.98 -4.95
C GLY A 190 -33.53 9.56 -6.34
N PRO A 191 -34.02 10.82 -6.46
CA PRO A 191 -34.42 11.38 -7.73
C PRO A 191 -33.24 11.47 -8.70
N ASN A 192 -33.48 11.00 -9.90
CA ASN A 192 -32.67 11.17 -11.08
C ASN A 192 -32.23 12.65 -11.20
N ARG A 193 -30.95 12.96 -11.02
CA ARG A 193 -30.38 14.25 -11.38
C ARG A 193 -29.87 14.19 -12.83
N ASP A 194 -30.81 13.87 -13.73
CA ASP A 194 -30.66 14.22 -15.13
C ASP A 194 -31.35 15.56 -15.33
N ALA A 195 -30.63 16.44 -15.98
CA ALA A 195 -31.03 17.67 -16.61
C ALA A 195 -30.47 18.95 -15.96
N SER A 196 -29.41 19.43 -16.48
CA SER A 196 -29.22 20.66 -17.27
C SER A 196 -27.77 21.09 -17.25
#